data_25116f157b2b755b743470a7b9433820
#
_entry.id   25116f157b2b755b743470a7b9433820
#
_cell.length_a   1.000
_cell.length_b   1.000
_cell.length_c   1.000
_cell.angle_alpha   90.00
_cell.angle_beta   90.00
_cell.angle_gamma   90.00
#
_symmetry.space_group_name_H-M   'P 1'
#
loop_
_entity.id
_entity.type
_entity.pdbx_description
1 polymer ?
#
loop_
_entity_poly.entity_id
_entity_poly.type
_entity_poly.pdbx_seq_one_letter_code
_entity_poly.pdbx_strand_id
1 'polypeptide(L)'
;MTEVADKLAWSQSTISRLETGVRAASIEEVSALLAVYRITGARRDALLEMARDVDRPSWLETCRDGVPCQVKTLAQYEKEATRIIESGSAMVPALLQTPSYMRAALVAIGVPAEEIEARLERQKVLEWKKLVAYLDEGALRRQIGGTRIMANQVRHLVSMAQRPSVELRVFPFEAGGHPGMSGAYVLLELADRSPVVRLEHQRSGVFLHRAVDVEPYARSTVLSNAVALDPARSKRLIESLVPPA
;
A
#
# COMPACT_ATOMS: atom_id res chain seq x y z
N MET A 1 16.09 10.22 -32.70
CA MET A 1 17.19 9.51 -32.03
C MET A 1 18.56 9.97 -32.57
N THR A 2 18.89 9.84 -33.85
CA THR A 2 20.20 10.19 -34.42
C THR A 2 20.60 11.64 -34.12
N GLU A 3 19.72 12.61 -34.35
CA GLU A 3 19.99 14.03 -34.12
C GLU A 3 20.32 14.38 -32.64
N VAL A 4 19.67 13.70 -31.67
CA VAL A 4 19.95 13.89 -30.24
C VAL A 4 21.29 13.27 -29.85
N ALA A 5 21.59 12.09 -30.39
CA ALA A 5 22.86 11.42 -30.18
C ALA A 5 24.04 12.28 -30.71
N ASP A 6 23.91 12.84 -31.92
CA ASP A 6 24.93 13.72 -32.52
C ASP A 6 25.15 14.99 -31.71
N LYS A 7 24.05 15.66 -31.23
CA LYS A 7 24.15 16.87 -30.42
C LYS A 7 24.80 16.66 -29.05
N LEU A 8 24.67 15.47 -28.48
CA LEU A 8 25.23 15.13 -27.18
C LEU A 8 26.53 14.35 -27.26
N ALA A 9 27.01 14.05 -28.46
CA ALA A 9 28.14 13.15 -28.72
C ALA A 9 27.98 11.78 -28.01
N TRP A 10 26.76 11.27 -27.96
CA TRP A 10 26.41 9.97 -27.36
C TRP A 10 26.14 8.92 -28.42
N SER A 11 26.32 7.64 -28.08
CA SER A 11 25.94 6.57 -28.99
C SER A 11 24.42 6.44 -29.11
N GLN A 12 23.95 6.05 -30.30
CA GLN A 12 22.51 5.76 -30.49
C GLN A 12 21.99 4.68 -29.53
N SER A 13 22.85 3.70 -29.20
CA SER A 13 22.50 2.66 -28.22
C SER A 13 22.32 3.21 -26.81
N THR A 14 23.05 4.27 -26.44
CA THR A 14 22.87 4.97 -25.15
C THR A 14 21.50 5.65 -25.10
N ILE A 15 21.15 6.43 -26.13
CA ILE A 15 19.85 7.09 -26.22
C ILE A 15 18.71 6.05 -26.18
N SER A 16 18.81 5.00 -26.99
CA SER A 16 17.79 3.94 -27.04
C SER A 16 17.56 3.27 -25.67
N ARG A 17 18.64 2.96 -24.93
CA ARG A 17 18.51 2.34 -23.60
C ARG A 17 17.89 3.29 -22.56
N LEU A 18 18.16 4.59 -22.67
CA LEU A 18 17.54 5.62 -21.82
C LEU A 18 16.04 5.77 -22.14
N GLU A 19 15.69 5.87 -23.43
CA GLU A 19 14.30 6.04 -23.87
C GLU A 19 13.43 4.80 -23.59
N THR A 20 14.01 3.61 -23.64
CA THR A 20 13.32 2.35 -23.36
C THR A 20 13.32 1.97 -21.87
N GLY A 21 13.96 2.77 -21.00
CA GLY A 21 14.05 2.50 -19.58
C GLY A 21 14.93 1.29 -19.20
N VAL A 22 15.72 0.77 -20.14
CA VAL A 22 16.66 -0.34 -19.89
C VAL A 22 17.81 0.11 -18.97
N ARG A 23 18.11 1.40 -18.98
CA ARG A 23 19.11 2.03 -18.12
C ARG A 23 18.54 3.30 -17.50
N ALA A 24 18.77 3.51 -16.20
CA ALA A 24 18.48 4.77 -15.54
C ALA A 24 19.37 5.90 -16.10
N ALA A 25 18.81 7.10 -16.26
CA ALA A 25 19.56 8.30 -16.64
C ALA A 25 20.12 8.99 -15.39
N SER A 26 21.38 9.44 -15.46
CA SER A 26 21.93 10.32 -14.41
C SER A 26 21.32 11.73 -14.51
N ILE A 27 21.46 12.52 -13.44
CA ILE A 27 20.96 13.91 -13.40
C ILE A 27 21.60 14.74 -14.51
N GLU A 28 22.88 14.52 -14.77
CA GLU A 28 23.65 15.19 -15.82
C GLU A 28 23.11 14.82 -17.20
N GLU A 29 22.83 13.53 -17.42
CA GLU A 29 22.24 13.04 -18.67
C GLU A 29 20.85 13.62 -18.91
N VAL A 30 19.99 13.62 -17.87
CA VAL A 30 18.67 14.25 -17.95
C VAL A 30 18.80 15.74 -18.24
N SER A 31 19.71 16.46 -17.55
CA SER A 31 19.94 17.89 -17.77
C SER A 31 20.40 18.17 -19.22
N ALA A 32 21.26 17.35 -19.77
CA ALA A 32 21.73 17.46 -21.16
C ALA A 32 20.60 17.23 -22.17
N LEU A 33 19.77 16.18 -21.96
CA LEU A 33 18.60 15.92 -22.78
C LEU A 33 17.58 17.06 -22.75
N LEU A 34 17.29 17.62 -21.56
CA LEU A 34 16.38 18.75 -21.41
C LEU A 34 16.87 19.99 -22.13
N ALA A 35 18.19 20.23 -22.18
CA ALA A 35 18.78 21.32 -22.92
C ALA A 35 18.60 21.12 -24.43
N VAL A 36 18.81 19.90 -24.96
CA VAL A 36 18.58 19.57 -26.38
C VAL A 36 17.13 19.73 -26.77
N TYR A 37 16.20 19.30 -25.89
CA TYR A 37 14.76 19.44 -26.10
C TYR A 37 14.22 20.85 -25.79
N ARG A 38 15.08 21.79 -25.39
CA ARG A 38 14.73 23.17 -25.02
C ARG A 38 13.67 23.28 -23.94
N ILE A 39 13.66 22.32 -23.00
CA ILE A 39 12.76 22.34 -21.84
C ILE A 39 13.38 23.22 -20.76
N THR A 40 12.67 24.30 -20.37
CA THR A 40 13.14 25.30 -19.40
C THR A 40 12.08 25.57 -18.31
N GLY A 41 12.42 26.38 -17.32
CA GLY A 41 11.51 26.82 -16.25
C GLY A 41 11.01 25.69 -15.36
N ALA A 42 9.84 25.86 -14.75
CA ALA A 42 9.26 24.94 -13.77
C ALA A 42 9.17 23.46 -14.26
N ARG A 43 8.96 23.26 -15.57
CA ARG A 43 8.93 21.91 -16.15
C ARG A 43 10.31 21.25 -16.13
N ARG A 44 11.38 22.03 -16.40
CA ARG A 44 12.77 21.55 -16.29
C ARG A 44 13.09 21.17 -14.85
N ASP A 45 12.73 22.04 -13.92
CA ASP A 45 13.03 21.83 -12.50
C ASP A 45 12.31 20.59 -11.96
N ALA A 46 11.04 20.39 -12.33
CA ALA A 46 10.28 19.19 -11.96
C ALA A 46 10.93 17.90 -12.50
N LEU A 47 11.40 17.89 -13.76
CA LEU A 47 12.05 16.72 -14.36
C LEU A 47 13.43 16.43 -13.76
N LEU A 48 14.18 17.48 -13.36
CA LEU A 48 15.44 17.30 -12.65
C LEU A 48 15.22 16.77 -11.23
N GLU A 49 14.17 17.23 -10.53
CA GLU A 49 13.80 16.65 -9.23
C GLU A 49 13.42 15.16 -9.37
N MET A 50 12.65 14.77 -10.40
CA MET A 50 12.37 13.38 -10.69
C MET A 50 13.66 12.57 -10.96
N ALA A 51 14.62 13.14 -11.68
CA ALA A 51 15.92 12.47 -11.96
C ALA A 51 16.76 12.30 -10.68
N ARG A 52 16.72 13.26 -9.74
CA ARG A 52 17.37 13.12 -8.43
C ARG A 52 16.76 12.02 -7.57
N ASP A 53 15.46 11.79 -7.73
CA ASP A 53 14.77 10.72 -7.01
C ASP A 53 15.05 9.33 -7.58
N VAL A 54 15.59 9.21 -8.81
CA VAL A 54 15.98 7.92 -9.41
C VAL A 54 17.15 7.26 -8.66
N ASP A 55 18.09 8.04 -8.11
CA ASP A 55 19.18 7.53 -7.27
C ASP A 55 18.75 7.20 -5.84
N ARG A 56 17.55 7.67 -5.42
CA ARG A 56 16.92 7.16 -4.21
C ARG A 56 16.38 5.78 -4.50
N PRO A 57 16.50 4.84 -3.56
CA PRO A 57 15.87 3.55 -3.73
C PRO A 57 14.40 3.76 -4.10
N SER A 58 14.00 3.40 -5.31
CA SER A 58 12.62 3.61 -5.84
C SER A 58 11.54 2.95 -5.00
N TRP A 59 11.95 2.13 -4.05
CA TRP A 59 11.12 1.44 -3.08
C TRP A 59 10.84 2.25 -1.80
N LEU A 60 11.57 3.37 -1.56
CA LEU A 60 11.40 4.19 -0.34
C LEU A 60 10.75 5.53 -0.67
N GLU A 61 9.50 5.71 -0.28
CA GLU A 61 8.83 7.02 -0.29
C GLU A 61 8.91 7.65 1.10
N THR A 62 9.45 8.87 1.20
CA THR A 62 9.48 9.66 2.42
C THR A 62 8.48 10.80 2.33
N CYS A 63 7.71 11.02 3.40
CA CYS A 63 6.77 12.14 3.48
C CYS A 63 7.53 13.46 3.59
N ARG A 64 7.24 14.40 2.67
CA ARG A 64 7.47 15.83 2.83
C ARG A 64 6.12 16.47 3.15
N ASP A 65 6.10 17.69 3.66
CA ASP A 65 4.90 18.36 4.19
C ASP A 65 3.63 18.19 3.33
N GLY A 66 2.54 17.75 3.94
CA GLY A 66 1.22 17.55 3.34
C GLY A 66 0.73 16.09 3.39
N VAL A 67 -0.32 15.77 2.63
CA VAL A 67 -0.80 14.39 2.49
C VAL A 67 0.33 13.54 1.91
N PRO A 68 0.79 12.49 2.61
CA PRO A 68 1.95 11.74 2.20
C PRO A 68 1.79 11.19 0.78
N CYS A 69 2.82 11.34 -0.05
CA CYS A 69 2.88 10.78 -1.41
C CYS A 69 2.43 9.31 -1.41
N GLN A 70 2.85 8.57 -0.39
CA GLN A 70 2.52 7.17 -0.16
C GLN A 70 1.04 6.84 -0.18
N VAL A 71 0.17 7.71 0.38
CA VAL A 71 -1.28 7.50 0.37
C VAL A 71 -1.81 7.64 -1.05
N LYS A 72 -1.28 8.58 -1.83
CA LYS A 72 -1.66 8.79 -3.23
C LYS A 72 -1.16 7.66 -4.12
N THR A 73 0.10 7.27 -3.98
CA THR A 73 0.71 6.14 -4.71
C THR A 73 -0.02 4.84 -4.42
N LEU A 74 -0.32 4.56 -3.14
CA LEU A 74 -1.09 3.38 -2.77
C LEU A 74 -2.50 3.41 -3.39
N ALA A 75 -3.20 4.55 -3.32
CA ALA A 75 -4.52 4.69 -3.92
C ALA A 75 -4.52 4.43 -5.43
N GLN A 76 -3.45 4.80 -6.13
CA GLN A 76 -3.29 4.51 -7.55
C GLN A 76 -3.12 3.01 -7.79
N TYR A 77 -2.23 2.34 -7.06
CA TYR A 77 -2.05 0.89 -7.17
C TYR A 77 -3.33 0.11 -6.82
N GLU A 78 -4.06 0.53 -5.79
CA GLU A 78 -5.34 -0.09 -5.42
C GLU A 78 -6.38 0.00 -6.56
N LYS A 79 -6.43 1.13 -7.28
CA LYS A 79 -7.30 1.29 -8.45
C LYS A 79 -6.91 0.37 -9.61
N GLU A 80 -5.63 0.10 -9.80
CA GLU A 80 -5.10 -0.76 -10.85
C GLU A 80 -5.14 -2.24 -10.47
N ALA A 81 -5.17 -2.56 -9.17
CA ALA A 81 -5.16 -3.93 -8.69
C ALA A 81 -6.40 -4.71 -9.14
N THR A 82 -6.22 -5.98 -9.45
CA THR A 82 -7.28 -6.97 -9.64
C THR A 82 -7.73 -7.55 -8.30
N ARG A 83 -6.80 -7.64 -7.35
CA ARG A 83 -7.03 -8.13 -5.99
C ARG A 83 -6.09 -7.42 -5.03
N ILE A 84 -6.62 -7.08 -3.86
CA ILE A 84 -5.90 -6.47 -2.75
C ILE A 84 -5.81 -7.48 -1.63
N ILE A 85 -4.62 -7.73 -1.09
CA ILE A 85 -4.40 -8.60 0.06
C ILE A 85 -3.75 -7.74 1.14
N GLU A 86 -4.43 -7.60 2.27
CA GLU A 86 -3.96 -6.78 3.39
C GLU A 86 -3.79 -7.65 4.63
N SER A 87 -2.59 -7.65 5.20
CA SER A 87 -2.30 -8.33 6.47
C SER A 87 -2.09 -7.28 7.55
N GLY A 88 -2.99 -7.26 8.54
CA GLY A 88 -2.93 -6.35 9.69
C GLY A 88 -2.64 -7.10 10.99
N SER A 89 -1.61 -6.69 11.73
CA SER A 89 -1.23 -7.32 12.99
C SER A 89 -1.71 -6.56 14.24
N ALA A 90 -1.60 -5.24 14.25
CA ALA A 90 -1.89 -4.43 15.44
C ALA A 90 -3.22 -3.68 15.38
N MET A 91 -3.73 -3.41 14.19
CA MET A 91 -4.96 -2.65 13.93
C MET A 91 -5.78 -3.31 12.84
N VAL A 92 -7.06 -2.98 12.79
CA VAL A 92 -7.91 -3.34 11.65
C VAL A 92 -7.33 -2.73 10.37
N PRO A 93 -7.27 -3.47 9.25
CA PRO A 93 -6.85 -2.98 7.95
C PRO A 93 -7.54 -1.67 7.54
N ALA A 94 -6.79 -0.75 6.93
CA ALA A 94 -7.27 0.62 6.68
C ALA A 94 -8.53 0.68 5.80
N LEU A 95 -8.66 -0.22 4.84
CA LEU A 95 -9.83 -0.31 3.97
C LEU A 95 -11.11 -0.76 4.70
N LEU A 96 -10.98 -1.34 5.90
CA LEU A 96 -12.09 -1.87 6.71
C LEU A 96 -12.37 -1.05 7.98
N GLN A 97 -11.70 0.09 8.16
CA GLN A 97 -11.89 0.94 9.33
C GLN A 97 -13.13 1.83 9.19
N THR A 98 -13.91 1.96 10.27
CA THR A 98 -14.91 3.03 10.35
C THR A 98 -14.21 4.39 10.50
N PRO A 99 -14.85 5.51 10.10
CA PRO A 99 -14.25 6.85 10.27
C PRO A 99 -13.83 7.15 11.71
N SER A 100 -14.64 6.75 12.69
CA SER A 100 -14.37 6.97 14.12
C SER A 100 -13.18 6.14 14.61
N TYR A 101 -13.08 4.88 14.18
CA TYR A 101 -11.94 4.02 14.50
C TYR A 101 -10.66 4.57 13.87
N MET A 102 -10.70 4.93 12.58
CA MET A 102 -9.57 5.49 11.85
C MET A 102 -9.03 6.74 12.55
N ARG A 103 -9.93 7.68 12.93
CA ARG A 103 -9.50 8.89 13.67
C ARG A 103 -8.81 8.52 14.98
N ALA A 104 -9.40 7.64 15.77
CA ALA A 104 -8.83 7.22 17.05
C ALA A 104 -7.48 6.52 16.88
N ALA A 105 -7.35 5.64 15.88
CA ALA A 105 -6.12 4.92 15.58
C ALA A 105 -5.01 5.87 15.13
N LEU A 106 -5.29 6.78 14.20
CA LEU A 106 -4.31 7.72 13.65
C LEU A 106 -3.83 8.72 14.69
N VAL A 107 -4.74 9.25 15.53
CA VAL A 107 -4.37 10.13 16.65
C VAL A 107 -3.45 9.39 17.63
N ALA A 108 -3.74 8.13 17.94
CA ALA A 108 -2.93 7.34 18.87
C ALA A 108 -1.48 7.11 18.40
N ILE A 109 -1.23 7.15 17.09
CA ILE A 109 0.10 6.98 16.49
C ILE A 109 0.69 8.28 15.95
N GLY A 110 0.07 9.44 16.22
CA GLY A 110 0.59 10.76 15.88
C GLY A 110 0.51 11.13 14.39
N VAL A 111 -0.43 10.51 13.64
CA VAL A 111 -0.65 10.85 12.23
C VAL A 111 -1.57 12.10 12.12
N PRO A 112 -1.22 13.07 11.25
CA PRO A 112 -2.03 14.28 11.06
C PRO A 112 -3.46 14.00 10.58
N ALA A 113 -4.40 14.85 11.01
CA ALA A 113 -5.81 14.70 10.70
C ALA A 113 -6.11 14.81 9.19
N GLU A 114 -5.28 15.55 8.46
CA GLU A 114 -5.39 15.76 7.02
C GLU A 114 -5.28 14.46 6.21
N GLU A 115 -4.61 13.45 6.77
CA GLU A 115 -4.50 12.14 6.14
C GLU A 115 -5.77 11.30 6.22
N ILE A 116 -6.67 11.61 7.16
CA ILE A 116 -7.87 10.81 7.43
C ILE A 116 -8.78 10.78 6.21
N GLU A 117 -9.06 11.95 5.63
CA GLU A 117 -9.95 12.06 4.48
C GLU A 117 -9.39 11.31 3.25
N ALA A 118 -8.07 11.40 3.02
CA ALA A 118 -7.42 10.67 1.94
C ALA A 118 -7.50 9.14 2.15
N ARG A 119 -7.40 8.68 3.40
CA ARG A 119 -7.52 7.25 3.75
C ARG A 119 -8.96 6.77 3.64
N LEU A 120 -9.95 7.58 4.00
CA LEU A 120 -11.37 7.27 3.83
C LEU A 120 -11.77 7.20 2.36
N GLU A 121 -11.26 8.13 1.53
CA GLU A 121 -11.52 8.14 0.09
C GLU A 121 -11.03 6.84 -0.59
N ARG A 122 -9.92 6.27 -0.13
CA ARG A 122 -9.39 4.99 -0.65
C ARG A 122 -10.37 3.84 -0.45
N GLN A 123 -11.20 3.85 0.61
CA GLN A 123 -12.14 2.76 0.90
C GLN A 123 -13.17 2.54 -0.20
N LYS A 124 -13.43 3.56 -1.04
CA LYS A 124 -14.32 3.44 -2.21
C LYS A 124 -13.86 2.35 -3.18
N VAL A 125 -12.57 2.00 -3.18
CA VAL A 125 -12.04 0.92 -4.02
C VAL A 125 -12.75 -0.43 -3.78
N LEU A 126 -13.30 -0.66 -2.60
CA LEU A 126 -14.07 -1.87 -2.26
C LEU A 126 -15.42 -2.01 -2.98
N GLU A 127 -15.87 -0.99 -3.72
CA GLU A 127 -17.06 -1.05 -4.55
C GLU A 127 -16.84 -1.93 -5.79
N TRP A 128 -15.58 -2.04 -6.26
CA TRP A 128 -15.22 -2.75 -7.51
C TRP A 128 -13.99 -3.64 -7.42
N LYS A 129 -13.30 -3.71 -6.27
CA LYS A 129 -12.11 -4.54 -6.07
C LYS A 129 -12.36 -5.65 -5.06
N LYS A 130 -11.65 -6.76 -5.24
CA LYS A 130 -11.64 -7.86 -4.27
C LYS A 130 -10.58 -7.60 -3.20
N LEU A 131 -10.98 -7.73 -1.94
CA LEU A 131 -10.11 -7.63 -0.78
C LEU A 131 -10.05 -8.99 -0.05
N VAL A 132 -8.85 -9.45 0.25
CA VAL A 132 -8.59 -10.48 1.25
C VAL A 132 -7.87 -9.82 2.42
N ALA A 133 -8.46 -9.85 3.60
CA ALA A 133 -7.90 -9.23 4.78
C ALA A 133 -7.63 -10.28 5.86
N TYR A 134 -6.37 -10.36 6.30
CA TYR A 134 -5.93 -11.14 7.45
C TYR A 134 -5.84 -10.23 8.66
N LEU A 135 -6.55 -10.58 9.72
CA LEU A 135 -6.59 -9.83 10.96
C LEU A 135 -6.08 -10.69 12.11
N ASP A 136 -5.22 -10.13 12.93
CA ASP A 136 -4.91 -10.73 14.22
C ASP A 136 -6.08 -10.53 15.20
N GLU A 137 -6.42 -11.56 15.99
CA GLU A 137 -7.48 -11.45 17.01
C GLU A 137 -7.19 -10.33 18.01
N GLY A 138 -5.93 -10.06 18.31
CA GLY A 138 -5.51 -8.95 19.15
C GLY A 138 -5.94 -7.58 18.62
N ALA A 139 -5.98 -7.38 17.29
CA ALA A 139 -6.48 -6.15 16.68
C ALA A 139 -7.99 -5.97 16.91
N LEU A 140 -8.75 -7.05 17.00
CA LEU A 140 -10.20 -7.04 17.26
C LEU A 140 -10.52 -6.78 18.73
N ARG A 141 -9.62 -7.15 19.65
CA ARG A 141 -9.81 -7.01 21.10
C ARG A 141 -9.21 -5.71 21.69
N ARG A 142 -8.28 -5.10 20.96
CA ARG A 142 -7.63 -3.84 21.37
C ARG A 142 -8.65 -2.69 21.34
N GLN A 143 -8.80 -2.00 22.48
CA GLN A 143 -9.79 -0.94 22.66
C GLN A 143 -9.31 0.41 22.05
N ILE A 144 -9.23 0.49 20.74
CA ILE A 144 -8.87 1.73 20.04
C ILE A 144 -10.08 2.68 20.06
N GLY A 145 -9.88 3.87 20.63
CA GLY A 145 -10.94 4.87 20.77
C GLY A 145 -12.02 4.54 21.81
N GLY A 146 -11.81 3.46 22.59
CA GLY A 146 -12.73 3.02 23.64
C GLY A 146 -13.85 2.09 23.15
N THR A 147 -14.60 1.54 24.10
CA THR A 147 -15.57 0.44 23.90
C THR A 147 -16.60 0.75 22.81
N ARG A 148 -17.16 1.97 22.79
CA ARG A 148 -18.19 2.35 21.81
C ARG A 148 -17.68 2.37 20.38
N ILE A 149 -16.48 2.94 20.15
CA ILE A 149 -15.86 2.99 18.81
C ILE A 149 -15.53 1.58 18.38
N MET A 150 -14.95 0.77 19.27
CA MET A 150 -14.58 -0.60 18.96
C MET A 150 -15.79 -1.48 18.66
N ALA A 151 -16.90 -1.35 19.42
CA ALA A 151 -18.14 -2.06 19.15
C ALA A 151 -18.70 -1.74 17.74
N ASN A 152 -18.67 -0.47 17.34
CA ASN A 152 -19.10 -0.06 16.01
C ASN A 152 -18.16 -0.60 14.93
N GLN A 153 -16.86 -0.65 15.18
CA GLN A 153 -15.87 -1.22 14.27
C GLN A 153 -16.11 -2.72 14.06
N VAL A 154 -16.35 -3.47 15.14
CA VAL A 154 -16.62 -4.92 15.04
C VAL A 154 -17.92 -5.19 14.29
N ARG A 155 -19.01 -4.43 14.57
CA ARG A 155 -20.26 -4.54 13.80
C ARG A 155 -20.05 -4.22 12.30
N HIS A 156 -19.23 -3.23 12.00
CA HIS A 156 -18.86 -2.90 10.63
C HIS A 156 -18.13 -4.06 9.94
N LEU A 157 -17.19 -4.72 10.62
CA LEU A 157 -16.51 -5.89 10.08
C LEU A 157 -17.46 -7.05 9.78
N VAL A 158 -18.45 -7.29 10.65
CA VAL A 158 -19.53 -8.29 10.38
C VAL A 158 -20.27 -7.94 9.09
N SER A 159 -20.62 -6.66 8.90
CA SER A 159 -21.27 -6.20 7.66
C SER A 159 -20.36 -6.36 6.44
N MET A 160 -19.09 -6.00 6.55
CA MET A 160 -18.12 -6.16 5.47
C MET A 160 -17.90 -7.62 5.07
N ALA A 161 -17.89 -8.54 6.05
CA ALA A 161 -17.79 -9.99 5.80
C ALA A 161 -18.99 -10.58 5.05
N GLN A 162 -20.08 -9.84 4.85
CA GLN A 162 -21.22 -10.27 4.03
C GLN A 162 -21.06 -9.88 2.56
N ARG A 163 -20.11 -9.00 2.22
CA ARG A 163 -19.89 -8.54 0.85
C ARG A 163 -19.11 -9.61 0.06
N PRO A 164 -19.58 -10.01 -1.14
CA PRO A 164 -18.87 -11.02 -1.95
C PRO A 164 -17.46 -10.62 -2.37
N SER A 165 -17.18 -9.31 -2.38
CA SER A 165 -15.86 -8.78 -2.72
C SER A 165 -14.89 -8.72 -1.53
N VAL A 166 -15.31 -9.09 -0.31
CA VAL A 166 -14.50 -8.98 0.91
C VAL A 166 -14.38 -10.34 1.58
N GLU A 167 -13.18 -10.84 1.67
CA GLU A 167 -12.82 -12.06 2.39
C GLU A 167 -12.07 -11.69 3.66
N LEU A 168 -12.67 -11.93 4.84
CA LEU A 168 -12.04 -11.72 6.13
C LEU A 168 -11.57 -13.04 6.71
N ARG A 169 -10.32 -13.08 7.15
CA ARG A 169 -9.68 -14.21 7.83
C ARG A 169 -9.01 -13.74 9.10
N VAL A 170 -9.25 -14.42 10.21
CA VAL A 170 -8.70 -14.06 11.52
C VAL A 170 -7.65 -15.08 11.93
N PHE A 171 -6.50 -14.62 12.38
CA PHE A 171 -5.56 -15.44 13.14
C PHE A 171 -6.04 -15.45 14.60
N PRO A 172 -6.60 -16.57 15.08
CA PRO A 172 -7.05 -16.66 16.45
C PRO A 172 -5.85 -16.78 17.41
N PHE A 173 -5.99 -16.41 18.67
CA PHE A 173 -4.91 -16.56 19.65
C PHE A 173 -4.40 -17.98 19.79
N GLU A 174 -5.28 -18.97 19.60
CA GLU A 174 -4.92 -20.41 19.66
C GLU A 174 -3.98 -20.82 18.51
N ALA A 175 -3.91 -20.05 17.42
CA ALA A 175 -2.97 -20.34 16.34
C ALA A 175 -1.51 -20.15 16.77
N GLY A 176 -1.27 -19.40 17.85
CA GLY A 176 0.08 -19.09 18.30
C GLY A 176 0.85 -18.26 17.28
N GLY A 177 2.03 -18.76 16.85
CA GLY A 177 2.81 -18.07 15.83
C GLY A 177 2.20 -18.16 14.45
N HIS A 178 2.13 -17.03 13.74
CA HIS A 178 1.54 -16.95 12.39
C HIS A 178 2.26 -15.92 11.51
N PRO A 179 2.16 -16.00 10.16
CA PRO A 179 2.90 -15.12 9.25
C PRO A 179 2.66 -13.62 9.45
N GLY A 180 1.45 -13.23 9.90
CA GLY A 180 1.09 -11.84 10.18
C GLY A 180 1.92 -11.16 11.28
N MET A 181 2.63 -11.93 12.11
CA MET A 181 3.51 -11.39 13.16
C MET A 181 4.77 -10.71 12.60
N SER A 182 5.14 -10.99 11.35
CA SER A 182 6.29 -10.35 10.70
C SER A 182 6.06 -8.87 10.35
N GLY A 183 4.85 -8.36 10.53
CA GLY A 183 4.47 -6.99 10.25
C GLY A 183 3.33 -6.87 9.24
N ALA A 184 2.71 -5.70 9.21
CA ALA A 184 1.64 -5.41 8.28
C ALA A 184 2.17 -5.17 6.86
N TYR A 185 1.42 -5.63 5.85
CA TYR A 185 1.71 -5.37 4.44
C TYR A 185 0.44 -5.33 3.61
N VAL A 186 0.54 -4.68 2.45
CA VAL A 186 -0.47 -4.74 1.39
C VAL A 186 0.18 -5.34 0.15
N LEU A 187 -0.34 -6.45 -0.33
CA LEU A 187 0.05 -7.07 -1.60
C LEU A 187 -1.02 -6.77 -2.65
N LEU A 188 -0.62 -6.16 -3.74
CA LEU A 188 -1.47 -5.70 -4.83
C LEU A 188 -1.20 -6.55 -6.07
N GLU A 189 -2.14 -7.42 -6.42
CA GLU A 189 -2.08 -8.22 -7.65
C GLU A 189 -2.55 -7.35 -8.82
N LEU A 190 -1.74 -7.24 -9.86
CA LEU A 190 -1.99 -6.42 -11.04
C LEU A 190 -2.25 -7.32 -12.27
N ALA A 191 -3.05 -6.86 -13.24
CA ALA A 191 -3.44 -7.70 -14.38
C ALA A 191 -2.25 -8.01 -15.30
N ASP A 192 -1.49 -6.98 -15.69
CA ASP A 192 -0.53 -7.04 -16.79
C ASP A 192 0.92 -6.87 -16.35
N ARG A 193 1.20 -6.89 -15.05
CA ARG A 193 2.54 -6.70 -14.49
C ARG A 193 2.72 -7.42 -13.14
N SER A 194 3.96 -7.52 -12.70
CA SER A 194 4.30 -8.14 -11.42
C SER A 194 3.55 -7.49 -10.27
N PRO A 195 3.16 -8.28 -9.24
CA PRO A 195 2.54 -7.75 -8.03
C PRO A 195 3.44 -6.74 -7.33
N VAL A 196 2.82 -5.85 -6.56
CA VAL A 196 3.51 -4.83 -5.76
C VAL A 196 3.20 -5.06 -4.29
N VAL A 197 4.21 -4.96 -3.43
CA VAL A 197 4.02 -4.99 -1.98
C VAL A 197 4.28 -3.60 -1.42
N ARG A 198 3.35 -3.12 -0.57
CA ARG A 198 3.56 -1.92 0.23
C ARG A 198 3.77 -2.28 1.69
N LEU A 199 4.83 -1.71 2.27
CA LEU A 199 5.10 -1.71 3.71
C LEU A 199 4.94 -0.29 4.24
N GLU A 200 4.34 -0.14 5.42
CA GLU A 200 4.11 1.17 6.04
C GLU A 200 4.94 1.34 7.31
N HIS A 201 5.57 2.50 7.43
CA HIS A 201 6.20 3.00 8.63
C HIS A 201 5.65 4.39 8.97
N GLN A 202 5.94 4.92 10.18
CA GLN A 202 5.37 6.19 10.68
C GLN A 202 5.52 7.37 9.70
N ARG A 203 6.66 7.49 9.03
CA ARG A 203 6.96 8.61 8.12
C ARG A 203 7.44 8.18 6.74
N SER A 204 7.36 6.91 6.43
CA SER A 204 7.85 6.37 5.16
C SER A 204 7.03 5.16 4.73
N GLY A 205 6.98 4.89 3.44
CA GLY A 205 6.44 3.68 2.86
C GLY A 205 7.44 3.09 1.88
N VAL A 206 7.41 1.77 1.79
CA VAL A 206 8.25 1.01 0.87
C VAL A 206 7.32 0.32 -0.13
N PHE A 207 7.59 0.51 -1.43
CA PHE A 207 6.94 -0.24 -2.49
C PHE A 207 7.94 -1.20 -3.14
N LEU A 208 7.72 -2.49 -2.99
CA LEU A 208 8.56 -3.55 -3.53
C LEU A 208 7.97 -4.02 -4.86
N HIS A 209 8.81 -4.05 -5.90
CA HIS A 209 8.39 -4.38 -7.27
C HIS A 209 9.16 -5.57 -7.85
N ARG A 210 10.38 -5.85 -7.34
CA ARG A 210 11.19 -6.95 -7.85
C ARG A 210 10.63 -8.27 -7.37
N ALA A 211 10.53 -9.26 -8.24
CA ALA A 211 9.98 -10.56 -7.92
C ALA A 211 10.61 -11.20 -6.66
N VAL A 212 11.93 -11.05 -6.49
CA VAL A 212 12.67 -11.58 -5.33
C VAL A 212 12.23 -10.94 -4.00
N ASP A 213 11.82 -9.66 -4.04
CA ASP A 213 11.38 -8.92 -2.85
C ASP A 213 9.88 -9.16 -2.57
N VAL A 214 9.08 -9.45 -3.59
CA VAL A 214 7.62 -9.69 -3.49
C VAL A 214 7.30 -11.15 -3.12
N GLU A 215 8.09 -12.10 -3.61
CA GLU A 215 7.86 -13.55 -3.40
C GLU A 215 7.68 -13.95 -1.93
N PRO A 216 8.45 -13.43 -0.94
CA PRO A 216 8.24 -13.75 0.47
C PRO A 216 6.83 -13.40 0.98
N TYR A 217 6.23 -12.31 0.50
CA TYR A 217 4.87 -11.87 0.88
C TYR A 217 3.78 -12.71 0.21
N ALA A 218 3.99 -13.09 -1.05
CA ALA A 218 3.10 -14.04 -1.72
C ALA A 218 3.10 -15.39 -1.00
N ARG A 219 4.26 -15.88 -0.59
CA ARG A 219 4.40 -17.10 0.23
C ARG A 219 3.76 -16.94 1.60
N SER A 220 3.95 -15.79 2.26
CA SER A 220 3.28 -15.44 3.53
C SER A 220 1.76 -15.53 3.41
N THR A 221 1.19 -15.07 2.29
CA THR A 221 -0.25 -15.17 2.01
C THR A 221 -0.71 -16.64 1.94
N VAL A 222 0.06 -17.51 1.28
CA VAL A 222 -0.26 -18.95 1.21
C VAL A 222 -0.22 -19.59 2.60
N LEU A 223 0.82 -19.29 3.39
CA LEU A 223 0.92 -19.79 4.76
C LEU A 223 -0.20 -19.24 5.65
N SER A 224 -0.59 -17.98 5.45
CA SER A 224 -1.71 -17.36 6.17
C SER A 224 -3.03 -18.08 5.93
N ASN A 225 -3.28 -18.55 4.71
CA ASN A 225 -4.47 -19.34 4.40
C ASN A 225 -4.54 -20.66 5.16
N ALA A 226 -3.39 -21.25 5.48
CA ALA A 226 -3.33 -22.53 6.21
C ALA A 226 -3.56 -22.34 7.73
N VAL A 227 -3.22 -21.18 8.28
CA VAL A 227 -3.22 -20.91 9.73
C VAL A 227 -4.45 -20.11 10.17
N ALA A 228 -4.87 -19.13 9.37
CA ALA A 228 -6.03 -18.31 9.68
C ALA A 228 -7.34 -19.13 9.60
N LEU A 229 -8.31 -18.75 10.38
CA LEU A 229 -9.67 -19.28 10.25
C LEU A 229 -10.20 -19.04 8.84
N ASP A 230 -11.01 -19.96 8.33
CA ASP A 230 -11.77 -19.73 7.11
C ASP A 230 -12.76 -18.56 7.27
N PRO A 231 -13.30 -18.00 6.17
CA PRO A 231 -14.18 -16.83 6.25
C PRO A 231 -15.40 -17.02 7.14
N ALA A 232 -16.01 -18.23 7.15
CA ALA A 232 -17.19 -18.50 7.95
C ALA A 232 -16.87 -18.56 9.45
N ARG A 233 -15.76 -19.22 9.82
CA ARG A 233 -15.27 -19.26 11.21
C ARG A 233 -14.79 -17.89 11.67
N SER A 234 -14.10 -17.14 10.81
CA SER A 234 -13.66 -15.78 11.08
C SER A 234 -14.85 -14.86 11.38
N LYS A 235 -15.90 -14.92 10.55
CA LYS A 235 -17.12 -14.18 10.77
C LYS A 235 -17.75 -14.50 12.12
N ARG A 236 -17.87 -15.79 12.49
CA ARG A 236 -18.42 -16.19 13.81
C ARG A 236 -17.58 -15.65 14.97
N LEU A 237 -16.25 -15.70 14.85
CA LEU A 237 -15.39 -15.11 15.87
C LEU A 237 -15.63 -13.59 16.01
N ILE A 238 -15.69 -12.86 14.88
CA ILE A 238 -15.96 -11.41 14.90
C ILE A 238 -17.35 -11.14 15.51
N GLU A 239 -18.37 -11.90 15.16
CA GLU A 239 -19.72 -11.78 15.73
C GLU A 239 -19.73 -11.99 17.24
N SER A 240 -18.95 -12.94 17.76
CA SER A 240 -18.86 -13.20 19.21
C SER A 240 -18.22 -12.04 20.00
N LEU A 241 -17.50 -11.13 19.31
CA LEU A 241 -16.88 -9.95 19.92
C LEU A 241 -17.79 -8.72 19.89
N VAL A 242 -18.96 -8.80 19.27
CA VAL A 242 -19.95 -7.71 19.30
C VAL A 242 -20.55 -7.63 20.71
N PRO A 243 -20.40 -6.51 21.43
CA PRO A 243 -21.03 -6.36 22.73
C PRO A 243 -22.55 -6.49 22.63
N PRO A 244 -23.21 -7.07 23.64
CA PRO A 244 -24.66 -7.04 23.74
C PRO A 244 -25.15 -5.60 23.68
N ALA A 245 -26.35 -5.39 23.16
CA ALA A 245 -26.98 -4.08 23.00
C ALA A 245 -27.33 -3.43 24.36
#